data_70b6edcbeff2287c1dc44f1e56ff665e
#
_entry.id   70b6edcbeff2287c1dc44f1e56ff665e
#
_cell.length_a   1.000
_cell.length_b   1.000
_cell.length_c   1.000
_cell.angle_alpha   90.00
_cell.angle_beta   90.00
_cell.angle_gamma   90.00
#
_symmetry.space_group_name_H-M   'P 1'
#
loop_
_entity.id
_entity.type
_entity.pdbx_description
1 polymer ?
#
loop_
_entity_poly.entity_id
_entity_poly.type
_entity_poly.pdbx_seq_one_letter_code
_entity_poly.pdbx_strand_id
1 'polypeptide(L)'
;MRQYQALLRQILTTGTVKTDRTGTGTLSIFGPQLRFNLAEGFPLVTTKKVHLKSIIHELLWFLQGDTNIAYLKEHGVKIWDEWADANGDLGPVYGHQWRSWPDGHGGHIDQISQIIQQLKTQPDSRRILVSAWNVAELPEMKLQPCHALFQFYVADGKLSCQLYQRSADVFLGVPFNIASYALLTLMVAQVTGLQPGEFIWTGGDTHLYSNHLEQAELQLTREPHPLPQLRINPAVTDIFGFKYEDFQLENYESWPAIKAPVAV
;
A
#
# COMPACT_ATOMS: atom_id res chain seq x y z
N MET A 1 -3.56 -11.87 10.89
CA MET A 1 -4.54 -11.10 10.04
C MET A 1 -5.97 -11.05 10.61
N ARG A 2 -6.15 -11.32 11.90
CA ARG A 2 -7.48 -11.26 12.55
C ARG A 2 -8.09 -9.85 12.54
N GLN A 3 -7.26 -8.80 12.68
CA GLN A 3 -7.70 -7.40 12.61
C GLN A 3 -8.29 -7.02 11.24
N TYR A 4 -7.79 -7.57 10.13
CA TYR A 4 -8.38 -7.38 8.81
C TYR A 4 -9.76 -8.06 8.70
N GLN A 5 -9.92 -9.29 9.21
CA GLN A 5 -11.22 -9.94 9.26
C GLN A 5 -12.22 -9.20 10.18
N ALA A 6 -11.73 -8.64 11.29
CA ALA A 6 -12.56 -7.81 12.15
C ALA A 6 -13.08 -6.56 11.42
N LEU A 7 -12.25 -5.93 10.58
CA LEU A 7 -12.65 -4.81 9.72
C LEU A 7 -13.74 -5.23 8.72
N LEU A 8 -13.56 -6.36 8.01
CA LEU A 8 -14.60 -6.88 7.10
C LEU A 8 -15.93 -7.10 7.83
N ARG A 9 -15.89 -7.74 9.00
CA ARG A 9 -17.08 -7.99 9.82
C ARG A 9 -17.73 -6.69 10.29
N GLN A 10 -16.93 -5.72 10.70
CA GLN A 10 -17.43 -4.39 11.10
C GLN A 10 -18.19 -3.73 9.96
N ILE A 11 -17.66 -3.71 8.75
CA ILE A 11 -18.32 -3.09 7.58
C ILE A 11 -19.63 -3.82 7.27
N LEU A 12 -19.64 -5.15 7.26
CA LEU A 12 -20.85 -5.92 6.98
C LEU A 12 -21.95 -5.70 8.02
N THR A 13 -21.59 -5.44 9.30
CA THR A 13 -22.58 -5.31 10.39
C THR A 13 -22.99 -3.87 10.67
N THR A 14 -22.12 -2.90 10.45
CA THR A 14 -22.34 -1.49 10.84
C THR A 14 -22.19 -0.50 9.70
N GLY A 15 -21.81 -0.97 8.50
CA GLY A 15 -21.61 -0.12 7.34
C GLY A 15 -22.90 0.55 6.87
N THR A 16 -22.77 1.81 6.45
CA THR A 16 -23.86 2.57 5.84
C THR A 16 -23.86 2.34 4.33
N VAL A 17 -25.03 2.10 3.75
CA VAL A 17 -25.20 2.00 2.29
C VAL A 17 -24.94 3.36 1.66
N LYS A 18 -24.03 3.41 0.69
CA LYS A 18 -23.71 4.61 -0.08
C LYS A 18 -23.69 4.33 -1.57
N THR A 19 -24.02 5.35 -2.34
CA THR A 19 -23.74 5.39 -3.78
C THR A 19 -22.28 5.78 -3.99
N ASP A 20 -21.71 5.37 -5.11
CA ASP A 20 -20.35 5.70 -5.51
C ASP A 20 -20.27 6.10 -6.98
N ARG A 21 -19.11 6.58 -7.41
CA ARG A 21 -18.86 7.02 -8.80
C ARG A 21 -19.11 5.92 -9.84
N THR A 22 -18.86 4.65 -9.47
CA THR A 22 -19.01 3.51 -10.38
C THR A 22 -20.47 3.04 -10.54
N GLY A 23 -21.38 3.52 -9.68
CA GLY A 23 -22.78 3.07 -9.64
C GLY A 23 -22.99 1.69 -9.04
N THR A 24 -21.92 1.02 -8.58
CA THR A 24 -22.01 -0.33 -7.96
C THR A 24 -22.69 -0.28 -6.58
N GLY A 25 -22.48 0.81 -5.84
CA GLY A 25 -22.88 0.95 -4.44
C GLY A 25 -21.92 0.30 -3.46
N THR A 26 -21.92 0.77 -2.22
CA THR A 26 -21.01 0.30 -1.17
C THR A 26 -21.70 0.20 0.18
N LEU A 27 -21.16 -0.65 1.06
CA LEU A 27 -21.26 -0.50 2.51
C LEU A 27 -20.00 0.20 3.01
N SER A 28 -20.13 1.29 3.76
CA SER A 28 -19.01 2.14 4.15
C SER A 28 -19.04 2.47 5.64
N ILE A 29 -17.83 2.49 6.23
CA ILE A 29 -17.53 3.09 7.55
C ILE A 29 -16.45 4.15 7.38
N PHE A 30 -16.27 5.03 8.36
CA PHE A 30 -15.28 6.10 8.28
C PHE A 30 -14.30 6.06 9.45
N GLY A 31 -12.99 6.16 9.16
CA GLY A 31 -11.96 6.36 10.16
C GLY A 31 -11.46 5.13 10.92
N PRO A 32 -11.56 3.87 10.42
CA PRO A 32 -10.99 2.73 11.13
C PRO A 32 -9.46 2.73 11.06
N GLN A 33 -8.82 2.10 12.05
CA GLN A 33 -7.38 1.91 12.10
C GLN A 33 -7.02 0.45 12.38
N LEU A 34 -6.01 -0.07 11.67
CA LEU A 34 -5.43 -1.39 11.91
C LEU A 34 -3.94 -1.26 12.24
N ARG A 35 -3.44 -2.12 13.14
CA ARG A 35 -2.03 -2.17 13.53
C ARG A 35 -1.46 -3.55 13.28
N PHE A 36 -0.22 -3.58 12.78
CA PHE A 36 0.53 -4.80 12.46
C PHE A 36 1.94 -4.69 13.03
N ASN A 37 2.24 -5.51 14.02
CA ASN A 37 3.59 -5.63 14.55
C ASN A 37 4.45 -6.43 13.55
N LEU A 38 5.41 -5.78 12.91
CA LEU A 38 6.23 -6.40 11.85
C LEU A 38 7.22 -7.44 12.41
N ALA A 39 7.45 -7.47 13.73
CA ALA A 39 8.22 -8.52 14.36
C ALA A 39 7.47 -9.87 14.45
N GLU A 40 6.14 -9.86 14.36
CA GLU A 40 5.31 -11.07 14.38
C GLU A 40 5.23 -11.77 13.01
N GLY A 41 5.63 -11.10 11.95
CA GLY A 41 5.60 -11.59 10.58
C GLY A 41 5.13 -10.55 9.58
N PHE A 42 5.18 -10.92 8.30
CA PHE A 42 4.77 -10.04 7.21
C PHE A 42 3.24 -10.05 7.05
N PRO A 43 2.54 -8.90 7.10
CA PRO A 43 1.09 -8.85 7.13
C PRO A 43 0.47 -9.08 5.73
N LEU A 44 0.70 -10.23 5.15
CA LEU A 44 0.07 -10.71 3.94
C LEU A 44 -1.17 -11.53 4.30
N VAL A 45 -2.32 -11.19 3.71
CA VAL A 45 -3.59 -11.88 3.98
C VAL A 45 -3.46 -13.37 3.65
N THR A 46 -3.90 -14.23 4.59
CA THR A 46 -3.86 -15.69 4.46
C THR A 46 -5.25 -16.33 4.26
N THR A 47 -6.32 -15.58 4.51
CA THR A 47 -7.71 -16.05 4.30
C THR A 47 -8.15 -16.05 2.83
N LYS A 48 -7.34 -15.49 1.96
CA LYS A 48 -7.34 -15.67 0.51
C LYS A 48 -5.94 -15.44 -0.02
N LYS A 49 -5.61 -16.07 -1.15
CA LYS A 49 -4.29 -15.88 -1.78
C LYS A 49 -4.17 -14.45 -2.32
N VAL A 50 -3.08 -13.77 -1.98
CA VAL A 50 -2.70 -12.44 -2.48
C VAL A 50 -1.45 -12.56 -3.35
N HIS A 51 -1.42 -11.83 -4.47
CA HIS A 51 -0.35 -11.90 -5.45
C HIS A 51 0.81 -10.96 -5.11
N LEU A 52 1.73 -11.42 -4.24
CA LEU A 52 2.86 -10.61 -3.74
C LEU A 52 3.75 -10.08 -4.87
N LYS A 53 3.93 -10.82 -5.97
CA LYS A 53 4.73 -10.37 -7.12
C LYS A 53 4.24 -9.00 -7.63
N SER A 54 2.93 -8.82 -7.79
CA SER A 54 2.36 -7.53 -8.24
C SER A 54 2.63 -6.41 -7.23
N ILE A 55 2.56 -6.71 -5.94
CA ILE A 55 2.82 -5.73 -4.86
C ILE A 55 4.27 -5.27 -4.90
N ILE A 56 5.23 -6.19 -5.02
CA ILE A 56 6.65 -5.85 -5.09
C ILE A 56 6.95 -5.00 -6.32
N HIS A 57 6.50 -5.42 -7.51
CA HIS A 57 6.78 -4.66 -8.73
C HIS A 57 6.11 -3.28 -8.71
N GLU A 58 4.89 -3.15 -8.18
CA GLU A 58 4.24 -1.85 -8.04
C GLU A 58 5.03 -0.92 -7.12
N LEU A 59 5.48 -1.41 -5.95
CA LEU A 59 6.28 -0.59 -5.03
C LEU A 59 7.62 -0.18 -5.63
N LEU A 60 8.31 -1.08 -6.32
CA LEU A 60 9.55 -0.77 -7.02
C LEU A 60 9.33 0.28 -8.12
N TRP A 61 8.23 0.17 -8.85
CA TRP A 61 7.82 1.12 -9.88
C TRP A 61 7.55 2.52 -9.29
N PHE A 62 6.85 2.62 -8.14
CA PHE A 62 6.69 3.89 -7.41
C PHE A 62 8.05 4.47 -6.99
N LEU A 63 8.95 3.66 -6.45
CA LEU A 63 10.27 4.09 -6.00
C LEU A 63 11.18 4.55 -7.15
N GLN A 64 10.96 4.06 -8.36
CA GLN A 64 11.66 4.57 -9.55
C GLN A 64 11.11 5.92 -10.05
N GLY A 65 9.99 6.39 -9.50
CA GLY A 65 9.35 7.63 -9.92
C GLY A 65 8.61 7.51 -11.25
N ASP A 66 8.40 6.29 -11.73
CA ASP A 66 7.75 6.02 -13.01
C ASP A 66 6.23 6.12 -12.90
N THR A 67 5.58 6.54 -13.98
CA THR A 67 4.13 6.69 -14.12
C THR A 67 3.59 5.96 -15.35
N ASN A 68 4.47 5.38 -16.16
CA ASN A 68 4.10 4.56 -17.31
C ASN A 68 4.07 3.08 -16.94
N ILE A 69 3.02 2.38 -17.36
CA ILE A 69 2.81 0.95 -17.01
C ILE A 69 3.66 -0.03 -17.83
N ALA A 70 4.56 0.44 -18.70
CA ALA A 70 5.40 -0.43 -19.52
C ALA A 70 6.22 -1.41 -18.67
N TYR A 71 6.88 -0.92 -17.62
CA TYR A 71 7.60 -1.77 -16.66
C TYR A 71 6.70 -2.83 -16.01
N LEU A 72 5.50 -2.45 -15.59
CA LEU A 72 4.53 -3.38 -14.97
C LEU A 72 4.09 -4.47 -15.95
N LYS A 73 3.80 -4.10 -17.19
CA LYS A 73 3.44 -5.05 -18.28
C LYS A 73 4.55 -6.03 -18.58
N GLU A 74 5.81 -5.57 -18.67
CA GLU A 74 6.99 -6.42 -18.89
C GLU A 74 7.10 -7.51 -17.82
N HIS A 75 6.72 -7.20 -16.57
CA HIS A 75 6.74 -8.14 -15.45
C HIS A 75 5.42 -8.91 -15.25
N GLY A 76 4.45 -8.74 -16.16
CA GLY A 76 3.15 -9.42 -16.12
C GLY A 76 2.19 -8.89 -15.06
N VAL A 77 2.39 -7.65 -14.60
CA VAL A 77 1.53 -6.95 -13.62
C VAL A 77 0.53 -6.10 -14.38
N LYS A 78 -0.77 -6.33 -14.13
CA LYS A 78 -1.88 -5.73 -14.89
C LYS A 78 -2.79 -4.85 -14.05
N ILE A 79 -2.42 -4.59 -12.79
CA ILE A 79 -3.30 -3.92 -11.82
C ILE A 79 -3.59 -2.45 -12.14
N TRP A 80 -2.90 -1.86 -13.13
CA TRP A 80 -3.06 -0.49 -13.59
C TRP A 80 -3.56 -0.37 -15.04
N ASP A 81 -3.77 -1.49 -15.74
CA ASP A 81 -4.12 -1.49 -17.17
C ASP A 81 -5.40 -0.72 -17.49
N GLU A 82 -6.40 -0.74 -16.58
CA GLU A 82 -7.72 -0.13 -16.80
C GLU A 82 -7.71 1.40 -16.72
N TRP A 83 -6.68 1.99 -16.09
CA TRP A 83 -6.59 3.45 -15.91
C TRP A 83 -5.61 4.13 -16.86
N ALA A 84 -4.65 3.38 -17.41
CA ALA A 84 -3.64 3.94 -18.29
C ALA A 84 -4.24 4.39 -19.62
N ASP A 85 -3.68 5.47 -20.17
CA ASP A 85 -4.04 5.91 -21.52
C ASP A 85 -3.47 5.00 -22.62
N ALA A 86 -3.71 5.34 -23.88
CA ALA A 86 -3.26 4.54 -25.03
C ALA A 86 -1.71 4.38 -25.10
N ASN A 87 -0.96 5.29 -24.48
CA ASN A 87 0.49 5.26 -24.40
C ASN A 87 0.99 4.55 -23.13
N GLY A 88 0.09 4.11 -22.26
CA GLY A 88 0.42 3.46 -20.99
C GLY A 88 0.73 4.46 -19.88
N ASP A 89 0.40 5.74 -20.02
CA ASP A 89 0.67 6.77 -19.03
C ASP A 89 -0.53 7.00 -18.09
N LEU A 90 -0.22 7.26 -16.82
CA LEU A 90 -1.19 7.51 -15.75
C LEU A 90 -1.22 8.97 -15.29
N GLY A 91 -0.36 9.83 -15.87
CA GLY A 91 -0.13 11.18 -15.38
C GLY A 91 0.70 11.19 -14.08
N PRO A 92 0.77 12.33 -13.36
CA PRO A 92 1.70 12.53 -12.25
C PRO A 92 1.24 11.80 -10.96
N VAL A 93 1.01 10.46 -11.04
CA VAL A 93 0.57 9.63 -9.92
C VAL A 93 1.73 9.32 -8.96
N TYR A 94 1.51 8.48 -7.98
CA TYR A 94 2.37 8.11 -6.83
C TYR A 94 3.89 8.27 -7.03
N GLY A 95 4.46 7.60 -8.03
CA GLY A 95 5.92 7.63 -8.27
C GLY A 95 6.42 9.03 -8.57
N HIS A 96 5.71 9.78 -9.40
CA HIS A 96 6.04 11.18 -9.68
C HIS A 96 6.00 12.04 -8.42
N GLN A 97 4.92 11.95 -7.64
CA GLN A 97 4.79 12.74 -6.41
C GLN A 97 5.85 12.39 -5.36
N TRP A 98 6.18 11.12 -5.22
CA TRP A 98 7.19 10.67 -4.25
C TRP A 98 8.60 11.12 -4.61
N ARG A 99 8.94 11.14 -5.91
CA ARG A 99 10.31 11.30 -6.40
C ARG A 99 10.57 12.62 -7.11
N SER A 100 9.54 13.32 -7.56
CA SER A 100 9.68 14.51 -8.41
C SER A 100 8.56 15.52 -8.19
N TRP A 101 8.21 15.78 -6.91
CA TRP A 101 7.20 16.78 -6.55
C TRP A 101 7.64 18.18 -7.04
N PRO A 102 6.82 18.92 -7.83
CA PRO A 102 7.18 20.26 -8.28
C PRO A 102 7.34 21.23 -7.10
N ASP A 103 8.46 21.97 -7.04
CA ASP A 103 8.76 22.91 -5.95
C ASP A 103 8.15 24.31 -6.15
N GLY A 104 7.44 24.54 -7.26
CA GLY A 104 6.86 25.83 -7.63
C GLY A 104 7.86 26.86 -8.19
N HIS A 105 9.14 26.51 -8.29
CA HIS A 105 10.22 27.37 -8.79
C HIS A 105 10.92 26.79 -10.04
N GLY A 106 10.34 25.73 -10.62
CA GLY A 106 10.90 25.02 -11.78
C GLY A 106 11.85 23.89 -11.42
N GLY A 107 12.00 23.59 -10.13
CA GLY A 107 12.72 22.43 -9.60
C GLY A 107 11.77 21.34 -9.08
N HIS A 108 12.36 20.28 -8.53
CA HIS A 108 11.64 19.13 -8.03
C HIS A 108 12.18 18.66 -6.67
N ILE A 109 11.31 18.10 -5.86
CA ILE A 109 11.61 17.55 -4.53
C ILE A 109 11.49 16.04 -4.58
N ASP A 110 12.56 15.33 -4.24
CA ASP A 110 12.54 13.88 -4.01
C ASP A 110 12.22 13.61 -2.54
N GLN A 111 10.95 13.38 -2.24
CA GLN A 111 10.47 13.13 -0.87
C GLN A 111 11.09 11.86 -0.28
N ILE A 112 11.28 10.79 -1.08
CA ILE A 112 11.86 9.53 -0.59
C ILE A 112 13.32 9.74 -0.17
N SER A 113 14.13 10.40 -0.98
CA SER A 113 15.51 10.73 -0.60
C SER A 113 15.57 11.58 0.66
N GLN A 114 14.66 12.55 0.78
CA GLN A 114 14.58 13.41 1.97
C GLN A 114 14.25 12.62 3.24
N ILE A 115 13.25 11.72 3.22
CA ILE A 115 12.89 10.95 4.42
C ILE A 115 13.98 9.95 4.81
N ILE A 116 14.70 9.35 3.86
CA ILE A 116 15.85 8.49 4.15
C ILE A 116 16.96 9.29 4.84
N GLN A 117 17.27 10.50 4.33
CA GLN A 117 18.24 11.40 4.96
C GLN A 117 17.81 11.81 6.37
N GLN A 118 16.54 12.18 6.56
CA GLN A 118 16.01 12.58 7.87
C GLN A 118 16.06 11.43 8.87
N LEU A 119 15.69 10.22 8.48
CA LEU A 119 15.76 9.04 9.36
C LEU A 119 17.18 8.73 9.82
N LYS A 120 18.20 8.97 8.98
CA LYS A 120 19.61 8.78 9.33
C LYS A 120 20.18 9.89 10.21
N THR A 121 19.71 11.13 10.08
CA THR A 121 20.32 12.30 10.72
C THR A 121 19.47 12.90 11.84
N GLN A 122 18.16 12.76 11.79
CA GLN A 122 17.19 13.35 12.71
C GLN A 122 16.00 12.40 12.94
N PRO A 123 16.21 11.18 13.48
CA PRO A 123 15.16 10.17 13.62
C PRO A 123 13.97 10.60 14.49
N ASP A 124 14.18 11.54 15.41
CA ASP A 124 13.13 12.10 16.28
C ASP A 124 12.27 13.19 15.60
N SER A 125 12.51 13.48 14.32
CA SER A 125 11.75 14.48 13.58
C SER A 125 10.28 14.04 13.42
N ARG A 126 9.36 15.00 13.64
CA ARG A 126 7.91 14.80 13.41
C ARG A 126 7.50 15.13 11.97
N ARG A 127 8.48 15.36 11.08
CA ARG A 127 8.29 15.79 9.68
C ARG A 127 8.70 14.73 8.67
N ILE A 128 8.87 13.49 9.10
CA ILE A 128 9.25 12.36 8.23
C ILE A 128 7.98 11.84 7.57
N LEU A 129 7.52 12.57 6.55
CA LEU A 129 6.24 12.36 5.90
C LEU A 129 6.39 12.47 4.38
N VAL A 130 5.68 11.60 3.65
CA VAL A 130 5.58 11.63 2.18
C VAL A 130 4.11 11.80 1.80
N SER A 131 3.83 12.76 0.91
CA SER A 131 2.50 13.01 0.37
C SER A 131 2.45 12.69 -1.11
N ALA A 132 1.40 12.00 -1.54
CA ALA A 132 1.04 11.83 -2.94
C ALA A 132 -0.13 12.75 -3.36
N TRP A 133 -0.77 13.41 -2.38
CA TRP A 133 -1.93 14.28 -2.60
C TRP A 133 -1.48 15.70 -2.96
N ASN A 134 -1.12 15.91 -4.23
CA ASN A 134 -0.76 17.21 -4.78
C ASN A 134 -1.99 17.87 -5.40
N VAL A 135 -2.61 18.79 -4.67
CA VAL A 135 -3.88 19.45 -5.08
C VAL A 135 -3.78 20.13 -6.45
N ALA A 136 -2.61 20.66 -6.81
CA ALA A 136 -2.41 21.33 -8.09
C ALA A 136 -2.42 20.37 -9.29
N GLU A 137 -1.98 19.12 -9.09
CA GLU A 137 -1.83 18.15 -10.18
C GLU A 137 -2.91 17.03 -10.17
N LEU A 138 -3.84 17.03 -9.19
CA LEU A 138 -4.95 16.05 -9.16
C LEU A 138 -5.74 15.95 -10.47
N PRO A 139 -6.02 17.06 -11.20
CA PRO A 139 -6.77 16.99 -12.45
C PRO A 139 -6.04 16.26 -13.58
N GLU A 140 -4.72 16.16 -13.53
CA GLU A 140 -3.88 15.51 -14.54
C GLU A 140 -3.71 14.00 -14.28
N MET A 141 -4.05 13.54 -13.09
CA MET A 141 -3.94 12.13 -12.71
C MET A 141 -5.10 11.32 -13.26
N LYS A 142 -4.82 10.19 -13.91
CA LYS A 142 -5.86 9.27 -14.39
C LYS A 142 -6.62 8.61 -13.23
N LEU A 143 -5.95 8.42 -12.09
CA LEU A 143 -6.55 7.99 -10.83
C LEU A 143 -5.93 8.78 -9.69
N GLN A 144 -6.73 9.55 -8.97
CA GLN A 144 -6.28 10.32 -7.82
C GLN A 144 -5.87 9.40 -6.67
N PRO A 145 -4.76 9.70 -5.96
CA PRO A 145 -4.19 8.81 -4.95
C PRO A 145 -5.18 8.40 -3.86
N CYS A 146 -5.41 7.10 -3.70
CA CYS A 146 -6.19 6.53 -2.61
C CYS A 146 -5.37 6.52 -1.31
N HIS A 147 -4.14 6.01 -1.33
CA HIS A 147 -3.18 6.10 -0.25
C HIS A 147 -2.45 7.45 -0.35
N ALA A 148 -3.01 8.45 0.35
CA ALA A 148 -2.73 9.86 0.12
C ALA A 148 -1.41 10.33 0.73
N LEU A 149 -1.07 9.83 1.91
CA LEU A 149 0.16 10.17 2.63
C LEU A 149 0.56 9.08 3.62
N PHE A 150 1.85 9.03 3.94
CA PHE A 150 2.36 8.18 5.00
C PHE A 150 3.45 8.89 5.80
N GLN A 151 3.57 8.53 7.07
CA GLN A 151 4.50 9.12 8.03
C GLN A 151 5.30 8.03 8.73
N PHE A 152 6.59 8.29 8.92
CA PHE A 152 7.46 7.43 9.73
C PHE A 152 7.64 7.99 11.13
N TYR A 153 7.86 7.05 12.06
CA TYR A 153 8.12 7.33 13.46
C TYR A 153 9.18 6.36 13.99
N VAL A 154 10.15 6.89 14.70
CA VAL A 154 11.22 6.09 15.32
C VAL A 154 11.09 6.15 16.83
N ALA A 155 11.09 4.99 17.48
CA ALA A 155 11.18 4.87 18.94
C ALA A 155 11.96 3.59 19.29
N ASP A 156 12.85 3.70 20.28
CA ASP A 156 13.66 2.56 20.76
C ASP A 156 14.41 1.83 19.63
N GLY A 157 14.91 2.60 18.64
CA GLY A 157 15.61 2.04 17.48
C GLY A 157 14.71 1.30 16.47
N LYS A 158 13.39 1.39 16.61
CA LYS A 158 12.42 0.75 15.73
C LYS A 158 11.69 1.78 14.86
N LEU A 159 11.54 1.43 13.58
CA LEU A 159 10.82 2.23 12.59
C LEU A 159 9.38 1.75 12.45
N SER A 160 8.43 2.64 12.68
CA SER A 160 7.01 2.43 12.39
C SER A 160 6.56 3.34 11.26
N CYS A 161 5.54 2.90 10.51
CA CYS A 161 4.94 3.66 9.42
C CYS A 161 3.43 3.72 9.61
N GLN A 162 2.84 4.92 9.47
CA GLN A 162 1.39 5.09 9.40
C GLN A 162 1.00 5.59 8.03
N LEU A 163 0.09 4.86 7.39
CA LEU A 163 -0.55 5.22 6.13
C LEU A 163 -1.93 5.82 6.40
N TYR A 164 -2.26 6.94 5.74
CA TYR A 164 -3.63 7.40 5.57
C TYR A 164 -4.13 7.10 4.16
N GLN A 165 -5.14 6.26 4.06
CA GLN A 165 -5.81 5.88 2.83
C GLN A 165 -7.22 6.49 2.79
N ARG A 166 -7.42 7.55 1.99
CA ARG A 166 -8.66 8.33 1.93
C ARG A 166 -9.87 7.54 1.43
N SER A 167 -9.61 6.57 0.54
CA SER A 167 -10.62 5.72 -0.09
C SER A 167 -10.08 4.29 -0.14
N ALA A 168 -10.80 3.35 0.45
CA ALA A 168 -10.28 2.02 0.71
C ALA A 168 -11.30 0.92 0.34
N ASP A 169 -11.12 0.31 -0.84
CA ASP A 169 -11.75 -0.97 -1.19
C ASP A 169 -11.16 -2.06 -0.30
N VAL A 170 -11.92 -2.49 0.70
CA VAL A 170 -11.43 -3.41 1.72
C VAL A 170 -11.23 -4.82 1.16
N PHE A 171 -11.98 -5.21 0.15
CA PHE A 171 -11.87 -6.56 -0.37
C PHE A 171 -10.69 -6.73 -1.34
N LEU A 172 -10.55 -5.87 -2.35
CA LEU A 172 -9.47 -5.99 -3.34
C LEU A 172 -8.23 -5.15 -2.98
N GLY A 173 -8.41 -3.87 -2.65
CA GLY A 173 -7.30 -2.91 -2.51
C GLY A 173 -6.55 -3.01 -1.18
N VAL A 174 -7.25 -2.99 -0.05
CA VAL A 174 -6.62 -2.90 1.28
C VAL A 174 -5.60 -4.02 1.56
N PRO A 175 -5.82 -5.30 1.19
CA PRO A 175 -4.80 -6.34 1.37
C PRO A 175 -3.49 -6.04 0.63
N PHE A 176 -3.55 -5.46 -0.57
CA PHE A 176 -2.38 -5.03 -1.34
C PHE A 176 -1.69 -3.85 -0.65
N ASN A 177 -2.46 -2.84 -0.22
CA ASN A 177 -1.90 -1.64 0.41
C ASN A 177 -1.23 -1.96 1.75
N ILE A 178 -1.81 -2.81 2.59
CA ILE A 178 -1.19 -3.27 3.84
C ILE A 178 0.16 -3.93 3.56
N ALA A 179 0.21 -4.88 2.64
CA ALA A 179 1.45 -5.58 2.31
C ALA A 179 2.48 -4.66 1.66
N SER A 180 2.07 -3.75 0.77
CA SER A 180 2.95 -2.80 0.10
C SER A 180 3.65 -1.86 1.08
N TYR A 181 2.90 -1.25 2.00
CA TYR A 181 3.49 -0.31 2.96
C TYR A 181 4.23 -1.01 4.12
N ALA A 182 3.84 -2.23 4.48
CA ALA A 182 4.65 -3.06 5.37
C ALA A 182 6.00 -3.39 4.72
N LEU A 183 6.00 -3.75 3.41
CA LEU A 183 7.21 -3.97 2.63
C LEU A 183 8.08 -2.72 2.60
N LEU A 184 7.51 -1.55 2.26
CA LEU A 184 8.22 -0.27 2.28
C LEU A 184 8.85 0.01 3.64
N THR A 185 8.13 -0.26 4.74
CA THR A 185 8.63 -0.06 6.10
C THR A 185 9.85 -0.94 6.38
N LEU A 186 9.81 -2.22 5.96
CA LEU A 186 10.94 -3.14 6.10
C LEU A 186 12.16 -2.67 5.28
N MET A 187 11.95 -2.25 4.02
CA MET A 187 13.01 -1.73 3.14
C MET A 187 13.66 -0.48 3.73
N VAL A 188 12.85 0.48 4.19
CA VAL A 188 13.34 1.73 4.79
C VAL A 188 14.08 1.44 6.10
N ALA A 189 13.57 0.55 6.96
CA ALA A 189 14.26 0.14 8.18
C ALA A 189 15.66 -0.42 7.86
N GLN A 190 15.77 -1.30 6.88
CA GLN A 190 17.06 -1.89 6.46
C GLN A 190 18.07 -0.83 6.02
N VAL A 191 17.69 0.05 5.08
CA VAL A 191 18.64 1.04 4.50
C VAL A 191 18.98 2.18 5.44
N THR A 192 18.23 2.33 6.56
CA THR A 192 18.50 3.32 7.60
C THR A 192 19.13 2.72 8.87
N GLY A 193 19.31 1.40 8.91
CA GLY A 193 19.91 0.69 10.06
C GLY A 193 18.97 0.58 11.27
N LEU A 194 17.65 0.75 11.07
CA LEU A 194 16.64 0.63 12.12
C LEU A 194 16.02 -0.77 12.14
N GLN A 195 15.47 -1.16 13.27
CA GLN A 195 14.67 -2.38 13.37
C GLN A 195 13.22 -2.11 12.92
N PRO A 196 12.52 -3.09 12.32
CA PRO A 196 11.10 -2.96 12.05
C PRO A 196 10.25 -2.80 13.32
N GLY A 197 9.35 -1.83 13.33
CA GLY A 197 8.36 -1.60 14.37
C GLY A 197 6.96 -2.05 13.93
N GLU A 198 6.01 -1.11 13.87
CA GLU A 198 4.64 -1.36 13.45
C GLU A 198 4.35 -0.75 12.08
N PHE A 199 3.51 -1.41 11.31
CA PHE A 199 2.76 -0.76 10.24
C PHE A 199 1.34 -0.46 10.73
N ILE A 200 0.91 0.80 10.55
CA ILE A 200 -0.41 1.28 10.96
C ILE A 200 -1.16 1.75 9.72
N TRP A 201 -2.26 1.08 9.42
CA TRP A 201 -3.17 1.47 8.34
C TRP A 201 -4.33 2.26 8.92
N THR A 202 -4.60 3.45 8.36
CA THR A 202 -5.72 4.31 8.73
C THR A 202 -6.57 4.59 7.51
N GLY A 203 -7.82 4.14 7.53
CA GLY A 203 -8.78 4.36 6.47
C GLY A 203 -9.57 5.65 6.65
N GLY A 204 -9.87 6.34 5.56
CA GLY A 204 -10.92 7.34 5.45
C GLY A 204 -12.26 6.68 5.15
N ASP A 205 -12.82 6.90 3.94
CA ASP A 205 -13.97 6.14 3.45
C ASP A 205 -13.52 4.69 3.17
N THR A 206 -13.91 3.81 4.07
CA THR A 206 -13.52 2.40 4.09
C THR A 206 -14.73 1.57 3.73
N HIS A 207 -14.70 0.96 2.56
CA HIS A 207 -15.90 0.40 1.97
C HIS A 207 -15.71 -1.00 1.38
N LEU A 208 -16.84 -1.69 1.31
CA LEU A 208 -17.01 -2.96 0.63
C LEU A 208 -18.03 -2.73 -0.49
N TYR A 209 -17.65 -2.99 -1.73
CA TYR A 209 -18.56 -2.87 -2.86
C TYR A 209 -19.71 -3.88 -2.75
N SER A 210 -20.92 -3.49 -3.21
CA SER A 210 -22.12 -4.32 -3.11
C SER A 210 -21.98 -5.66 -3.83
N ASN A 211 -21.16 -5.73 -4.88
CA ASN A 211 -20.85 -6.95 -5.62
C ASN A 211 -19.70 -7.79 -5.00
N HIS A 212 -19.22 -7.43 -3.79
CA HIS A 212 -18.20 -8.17 -3.03
C HIS A 212 -18.73 -8.75 -1.71
N LEU A 213 -20.02 -8.60 -1.40
CA LEU A 213 -20.58 -9.03 -0.10
C LEU A 213 -20.43 -10.53 0.12
N GLU A 214 -20.84 -11.35 -0.85
CA GLU A 214 -20.74 -12.81 -0.77
C GLU A 214 -19.28 -13.28 -0.64
N GLN A 215 -18.37 -12.62 -1.34
CA GLN A 215 -16.94 -12.92 -1.28
C GLN A 215 -16.34 -12.58 0.10
N ALA A 216 -16.77 -11.48 0.70
CA ALA A 216 -16.37 -11.08 2.04
C ALA A 216 -16.91 -12.05 3.11
N GLU A 217 -18.18 -12.46 2.99
CA GLU A 217 -18.80 -13.47 3.85
C GLU A 217 -18.05 -14.81 3.74
N LEU A 218 -17.75 -15.27 2.53
CA LEU A 218 -16.95 -16.47 2.30
C LEU A 218 -15.55 -16.34 2.97
N GLN A 219 -14.89 -15.20 2.81
CA GLN A 219 -13.58 -14.98 3.42
C GLN A 219 -13.64 -15.01 4.95
N LEU A 220 -14.73 -14.58 5.56
CA LEU A 220 -14.94 -14.61 7.01
C LEU A 220 -15.19 -16.01 7.58
N THR A 221 -15.54 -16.99 6.76
CA THR A 221 -15.64 -18.41 7.19
C THR A 221 -14.28 -19.08 7.33
N ARG A 222 -13.20 -18.47 6.85
CA ARG A 222 -11.85 -19.04 6.79
C ARG A 222 -11.02 -18.59 7.98
N GLU A 223 -10.44 -19.54 8.72
CA GLU A 223 -9.47 -19.22 9.77
C GLU A 223 -8.14 -18.74 9.14
N PRO A 224 -7.53 -17.67 9.67
CA PRO A 224 -6.24 -17.22 9.18
C PRO A 224 -5.13 -18.23 9.52
N HIS A 225 -4.26 -18.52 8.56
CA HIS A 225 -2.99 -19.20 8.82
C HIS A 225 -2.01 -18.24 9.53
N PRO A 226 -0.92 -18.76 10.13
CA PRO A 226 0.17 -17.96 10.65
C PRO A 226 0.71 -16.97 9.61
N LEU A 227 1.25 -15.85 10.06
CA LEU A 227 1.85 -14.85 9.15
C LEU A 227 3.11 -15.46 8.52
N PRO A 228 3.32 -15.21 7.22
CA PRO A 228 4.57 -15.54 6.56
C PRO A 228 5.72 -14.65 7.04
N GLN A 229 6.94 -15.03 6.70
CA GLN A 229 8.12 -14.20 6.86
C GLN A 229 8.56 -13.65 5.49
N LEU A 230 9.03 -12.41 5.47
CA LEU A 230 9.63 -11.83 4.27
C LEU A 230 11.11 -11.57 4.54
N ARG A 231 11.98 -12.28 3.83
CA ARG A 231 13.41 -12.00 3.84
C ARG A 231 13.75 -11.00 2.75
N ILE A 232 14.59 -10.05 3.13
CA ILE A 232 15.12 -9.03 2.22
C ILE A 232 16.64 -9.24 2.13
N ASN A 233 17.20 -9.16 0.93
CA ASN A 233 18.63 -9.27 0.70
C ASN A 233 19.40 -8.22 1.53
N PRO A 234 20.19 -8.62 2.54
CA PRO A 234 20.83 -7.67 3.44
C PRO A 234 21.97 -6.88 2.78
N ALA A 235 22.42 -7.29 1.58
CA ALA A 235 23.45 -6.56 0.85
C ALA A 235 22.93 -5.27 0.22
N VAL A 236 21.62 -5.08 0.08
CA VAL A 236 21.04 -3.85 -0.48
C VAL A 236 20.98 -2.77 0.61
N THR A 237 21.70 -1.68 0.37
CA THR A 237 21.84 -0.54 1.29
C THR A 237 21.28 0.78 0.77
N ASP A 238 20.81 0.78 -0.49
CA ASP A 238 20.15 1.90 -1.14
C ASP A 238 18.69 1.55 -1.42
N ILE A 239 17.76 2.42 -1.02
CA ILE A 239 16.31 2.23 -1.21
C ILE A 239 15.94 2.07 -2.70
N PHE A 240 16.69 2.67 -3.61
CA PHE A 240 16.47 2.59 -5.04
C PHE A 240 17.23 1.43 -5.72
N GLY A 241 18.05 0.72 -4.98
CA GLY A 241 18.83 -0.41 -5.46
C GLY A 241 18.12 -1.76 -5.42
N PHE A 242 16.96 -1.84 -4.76
CA PHE A 242 16.20 -3.09 -4.65
C PHE A 242 15.66 -3.57 -6.00
N LYS A 243 15.70 -4.89 -6.18
CA LYS A 243 15.11 -5.61 -7.31
C LYS A 243 14.13 -6.67 -6.79
N TYR A 244 13.30 -7.20 -7.65
CA TYR A 244 12.33 -8.23 -7.29
C TYR A 244 12.98 -9.45 -6.60
N GLU A 245 14.15 -9.87 -7.08
CA GLU A 245 14.90 -11.03 -6.58
C GLU A 245 15.46 -10.84 -5.17
N ASP A 246 15.47 -9.61 -4.65
CA ASP A 246 15.94 -9.31 -3.29
C ASP A 246 14.90 -9.68 -2.21
N PHE A 247 13.69 -10.07 -2.60
CA PHE A 247 12.60 -10.40 -1.70
C PHE A 247 12.24 -11.88 -1.79
N GLN A 248 12.27 -12.57 -0.64
CA GLN A 248 11.90 -13.97 -0.53
C GLN A 248 10.79 -14.13 0.51
N LEU A 249 9.61 -14.59 0.05
CA LEU A 249 8.49 -14.92 0.93
C LEU A 249 8.65 -16.36 1.42
N GLU A 250 8.61 -16.56 2.75
CA GLU A 250 8.75 -17.86 3.41
C GLU A 250 7.49 -18.19 4.20
N ASN A 251 7.14 -19.49 4.21
CA ASN A 251 6.03 -20.03 5.00
C ASN A 251 4.67 -19.37 4.70
N TYR A 252 4.42 -18.98 3.46
CA TYR A 252 3.13 -18.42 3.06
C TYR A 252 2.14 -19.54 2.75
N GLU A 253 1.32 -19.86 3.72
CA GLU A 253 0.14 -20.71 3.55
C GLU A 253 -1.09 -19.83 3.47
N SER A 254 -1.93 -20.06 2.47
CA SER A 254 -3.16 -19.28 2.29
C SER A 254 -4.30 -20.15 1.76
N TRP A 255 -5.50 -19.77 2.10
CA TRP A 255 -6.68 -20.27 1.41
C TRP A 255 -6.65 -19.86 -0.08
N PRO A 256 -7.34 -20.60 -0.96
CA PRO A 256 -7.44 -20.25 -2.37
C PRO A 256 -7.92 -18.81 -2.59
N ALA A 257 -7.53 -18.22 -3.71
CA ALA A 257 -8.01 -16.90 -4.12
C ALA A 257 -9.55 -16.87 -4.20
N ILE A 258 -10.13 -15.71 -3.90
CA ILE A 258 -11.55 -15.42 -4.10
C ILE A 258 -11.60 -14.37 -5.20
N LYS A 259 -12.20 -14.72 -6.33
CA LYS A 259 -12.38 -13.79 -7.45
C LYS A 259 -13.50 -12.81 -7.14
N ALA A 260 -13.29 -11.55 -7.50
CA ALA A 260 -14.29 -10.50 -7.42
C ALA A 260 -14.12 -9.54 -8.61
N PRO A 261 -15.21 -8.93 -9.13
CA PRO A 261 -15.12 -7.94 -10.18
C PRO A 261 -14.48 -6.65 -9.66
N VAL A 262 -13.71 -5.96 -10.51
CA VAL A 262 -13.20 -4.61 -10.20
C VAL A 262 -14.30 -3.60 -10.48
N ALA A 263 -14.52 -2.66 -9.57
CA ALA A 263 -15.42 -1.54 -9.77
C ALA A 263 -14.64 -0.37 -10.41
N VAL A 264 -14.98 0.02 -11.63
CA VAL A 264 -14.32 1.04 -12.46
C VAL A 264 -15.27 2.16 -12.86
#